data_e957d5e93ce889f4fbeea0c79427cd52
#
_entry.id   e957d5e93ce889f4fbeea0c79427cd52
#
_cell.length_a   1.000
_cell.length_b   1.000
_cell.length_c   1.000
_cell.angle_alpha   90.00
_cell.angle_beta   90.00
_cell.angle_gamma   90.00
#
_symmetry.space_group_name_H-M   'P 1'
#
loop_
_entity.id
_entity.type
_entity.pdbx_description
1 polymer ?
#
loop_
_entity_poly.entity_id
_entity_poly.type
_entity_poly.pdbx_seq_one_letter_code
_entity_poly.pdbx_strand_id
1 'polypeptide(L)'
;MSDILQRFWILPVIMLTSLAACTNLPTSPSHLPATGWSPSLLVTSQVEELMLYYDFLRKQPASELIKEYDKARQGLTQSKTDVNRVRVALLLSMPNTPFHDTAAGVGFVNE
;
A
#
# COMPACT_ATOMS: atom_id res chain seq x y z
N MET A 1 -34.40 32.79 30.27
CA MET A 1 -34.07 31.44 30.78
C MET A 1 -34.50 30.31 29.80
N SER A 2 -35.35 30.57 28.84
CA SER A 2 -35.76 29.54 27.86
C SER A 2 -34.74 29.24 26.74
N ASP A 3 -33.85 30.20 26.44
CA ASP A 3 -32.90 30.04 25.33
C ASP A 3 -31.75 29.09 25.61
N ILE A 4 -31.39 28.92 26.89
CA ILE A 4 -30.29 28.02 27.31
C ILE A 4 -30.72 26.55 27.25
N LEU A 5 -31.96 26.26 27.58
CA LEU A 5 -32.53 24.91 27.51
C LEU A 5 -32.72 24.45 26.05
N GLN A 6 -33.06 25.39 25.17
CA GLN A 6 -33.24 25.09 23.75
C GLN A 6 -31.92 24.84 23.05
N ARG A 7 -30.83 25.49 23.46
CA ARG A 7 -29.47 25.25 22.95
C ARG A 7 -28.90 23.90 23.40
N PHE A 8 -29.29 23.43 24.57
CA PHE A 8 -28.81 22.12 25.08
C PHE A 8 -29.47 20.92 24.35
N TRP A 9 -30.66 21.12 23.81
CA TRP A 9 -31.40 20.06 23.08
C TRP A 9 -30.97 19.93 21.62
N ILE A 10 -30.44 21.00 21.03
CA ILE A 10 -30.04 21.01 19.62
C ILE A 10 -28.66 20.34 19.44
N LEU A 11 -27.76 20.44 20.44
CA LEU A 11 -26.43 19.85 20.38
C LEU A 11 -26.42 18.31 20.26
N PRO A 12 -27.24 17.54 21.00
CA PRO A 12 -27.25 16.08 20.82
C PRO A 12 -27.91 15.63 19.51
N VAL A 13 -28.82 16.43 18.94
CA VAL A 13 -29.46 16.09 17.67
C VAL A 13 -28.50 16.24 16.48
N ILE A 14 -27.62 17.22 16.51
CA ILE A 14 -26.61 17.45 15.47
C ILE A 14 -25.51 16.36 15.52
N MET A 15 -25.19 15.85 16.73
CA MET A 15 -24.21 14.76 16.87
C MET A 15 -24.71 13.40 16.41
N LEU A 16 -26.04 13.16 16.42
CA LEU A 16 -26.60 11.88 15.95
C LEU A 16 -26.69 11.76 14.43
N THR A 17 -26.68 12.87 13.69
CA THR A 17 -26.80 12.83 12.22
C THR A 17 -25.51 12.59 11.49
N SER A 18 -24.36 12.69 12.15
CA SER A 18 -23.06 12.48 11.52
C SER A 18 -22.58 11.02 11.46
N LEU A 19 -23.29 10.09 12.10
CA LEU A 19 -22.95 8.65 12.06
C LEU A 19 -23.64 7.88 10.93
N ALA A 20 -24.58 8.49 10.20
CA ALA A 20 -25.28 7.83 9.10
C ALA A 20 -24.53 7.84 7.76
N ALA A 21 -23.37 8.51 7.67
CA ALA A 21 -22.62 8.63 6.41
C ALA A 21 -21.75 7.41 6.07
N CYS A 22 -21.61 6.44 6.98
CA CYS A 22 -20.75 5.27 6.75
C CYS A 22 -21.51 3.98 6.40
N THR A 23 -22.84 4.00 6.28
CA THR A 23 -23.62 2.79 6.01
C THR A 23 -24.10 2.63 4.57
N ASN A 24 -23.71 3.53 3.66
CA ASN A 24 -23.91 3.32 2.23
C ASN A 24 -22.67 2.65 1.62
N LEU A 25 -22.29 1.47 2.14
CA LEU A 25 -21.63 0.50 1.27
C LEU A 25 -22.71 0.01 0.31
N PRO A 26 -22.58 0.26 -0.99
CA PRO A 26 -23.41 -0.42 -1.95
C PRO A 26 -23.12 -1.91 -1.81
N THR A 27 -24.04 -2.65 -1.25
CA THR A 27 -24.11 -4.10 -1.44
C THR A 27 -24.28 -4.26 -2.94
N SER A 28 -23.20 -4.47 -3.66
CA SER A 28 -23.23 -4.70 -5.09
C SER A 28 -24.12 -5.90 -5.38
N PRO A 29 -25.22 -5.75 -6.05
CA PRO A 29 -25.83 -6.87 -6.70
C PRO A 29 -24.88 -7.31 -7.83
N SER A 30 -24.68 -8.59 -7.91
CA SER A 30 -23.84 -9.34 -8.82
C SER A 30 -24.27 -9.23 -10.30
N HIS A 31 -24.37 -8.01 -10.83
CA HIS A 31 -24.54 -7.74 -12.26
C HIS A 31 -23.91 -6.39 -12.62
N LEU A 32 -22.57 -6.30 -12.46
CA LEU A 32 -21.84 -5.30 -13.22
C LEU A 32 -21.57 -5.86 -14.60
N PRO A 33 -21.93 -5.14 -15.68
CA PRO A 33 -21.39 -5.45 -16.99
C PRO A 33 -19.87 -5.39 -16.92
N ALA A 34 -19.18 -6.27 -17.62
CA ALA A 34 -17.74 -6.48 -17.59
C ALA A 34 -16.93 -5.30 -18.17
N THR A 35 -17.23 -4.07 -17.77
CA THR A 35 -16.46 -2.85 -18.02
C THR A 35 -15.78 -2.32 -16.75
N GLY A 36 -15.85 -3.09 -15.65
CA GLY A 36 -15.11 -2.81 -14.43
C GLY A 36 -13.64 -3.24 -14.57
N TRP A 37 -12.73 -2.43 -14.07
CA TRP A 37 -11.32 -2.77 -13.93
C TRP A 37 -11.20 -4.08 -13.11
N SER A 38 -10.80 -5.16 -13.77
CA SER A 38 -10.41 -6.41 -13.13
C SER A 38 -8.89 -6.49 -13.17
N PRO A 39 -8.19 -6.56 -12.03
CA PRO A 39 -6.77 -6.85 -12.06
C PRO A 39 -6.57 -8.18 -12.77
N SER A 40 -5.70 -8.22 -13.78
CA SER A 40 -5.36 -9.47 -14.43
C SER A 40 -4.74 -10.42 -13.41
N LEU A 41 -4.97 -11.72 -13.53
CA LEU A 41 -4.36 -12.74 -12.65
C LEU A 41 -2.83 -12.60 -12.60
N LEU A 42 -2.21 -12.13 -13.67
CA LEU A 42 -0.77 -11.85 -13.73
C LEU A 42 -0.37 -10.72 -12.77
N VAL A 43 -1.13 -9.63 -12.74
CA VAL A 43 -0.86 -8.51 -11.80
C VAL A 43 -1.06 -8.96 -10.36
N THR A 44 -2.09 -9.75 -10.07
CA THR A 44 -2.35 -10.28 -8.73
C THR A 44 -1.19 -11.18 -8.27
N SER A 45 -0.69 -12.06 -9.15
CA SER A 45 0.44 -12.93 -8.83
C SER A 45 1.75 -12.17 -8.60
N GLN A 46 1.98 -11.09 -9.34
CA GLN A 46 3.16 -10.23 -9.15
C GLN A 46 3.12 -9.48 -7.81
N VAL A 47 1.96 -8.96 -7.44
CA VAL A 47 1.78 -8.30 -6.14
C VAL A 47 1.98 -9.28 -5.00
N GLU A 48 1.41 -10.47 -5.10
CA GLU A 48 1.58 -11.54 -4.10
C GLU A 48 3.05 -11.94 -3.97
N GLU A 49 3.76 -12.13 -5.09
CA GLU A 49 5.19 -12.41 -5.10
C GLU A 49 6.00 -11.31 -4.39
N LEU A 50 5.70 -10.03 -4.64
CA LEU A 50 6.38 -8.91 -3.99
C LEU A 50 6.09 -8.85 -2.48
N MET A 51 4.88 -9.18 -2.05
CA MET A 51 4.54 -9.26 -0.63
C MET A 51 5.31 -10.40 0.08
N LEU A 52 5.41 -11.57 -0.53
CA LEU A 52 6.20 -12.68 -0.03
C LEU A 52 7.69 -12.34 0.00
N TYR A 53 8.18 -11.64 -1.02
CA TYR A 53 9.55 -11.15 -1.07
C TYR A 53 9.84 -10.16 0.07
N TYR A 54 8.95 -9.21 0.33
CA TYR A 54 9.09 -8.28 1.46
C TYR A 54 9.11 -9.03 2.80
N ASP A 55 8.22 -10.01 3.00
CA ASP A 55 8.21 -10.82 4.22
C ASP A 55 9.49 -11.64 4.38
N PHE A 56 10.06 -12.13 3.30
CA PHE A 56 11.37 -12.76 3.28
C PHE A 56 12.47 -11.77 3.72
N LEU A 57 12.53 -10.57 3.13
CA LEU A 57 13.55 -9.57 3.43
C LEU A 57 13.56 -9.18 4.91
N ARG A 58 12.40 -8.99 5.52
CA ARG A 58 12.29 -8.61 6.93
C ARG A 58 12.90 -9.62 7.91
N LYS A 59 13.05 -10.86 7.49
CA LYS A 59 13.58 -11.97 8.30
C LYS A 59 15.06 -12.18 8.08
N GLN A 60 15.69 -11.47 7.15
CA GLN A 60 17.10 -11.66 6.82
C GLN A 60 18.01 -10.80 7.69
N PRO A 61 19.19 -11.31 8.06
CA PRO A 61 20.25 -10.50 8.66
C PRO A 61 20.83 -9.53 7.62
N ALA A 62 21.47 -8.44 8.09
CA ALA A 62 22.02 -7.40 7.22
C ALA A 62 23.00 -7.95 6.17
N SER A 63 23.79 -8.96 6.50
CA SER A 63 24.74 -9.59 5.57
C SER A 63 24.05 -10.26 4.37
N GLU A 64 22.91 -10.87 4.59
CA GLU A 64 22.13 -11.49 3.50
C GLU A 64 21.37 -10.43 2.68
N LEU A 65 20.90 -9.36 3.34
CA LEU A 65 20.29 -8.23 2.64
C LEU A 65 21.26 -7.54 1.66
N ILE A 66 22.56 -7.45 2.00
CA ILE A 66 23.58 -6.92 1.08
C ILE A 66 23.65 -7.76 -0.20
N LYS A 67 23.73 -9.07 -0.06
CA LYS A 67 23.76 -9.98 -1.20
C LYS A 67 22.50 -9.91 -2.06
N GLU A 68 21.34 -9.83 -1.39
CA GLU A 68 20.06 -9.72 -2.09
C GLU A 68 19.92 -8.37 -2.82
N TYR A 69 20.46 -7.29 -2.26
CA TYR A 69 20.50 -5.99 -2.91
C TYR A 69 21.35 -6.01 -4.20
N ASP A 70 22.54 -6.60 -4.16
CA ASP A 70 23.38 -6.75 -5.34
C ASP A 70 22.68 -7.58 -6.43
N LYS A 71 22.03 -8.67 -6.04
CA LYS A 71 21.23 -9.51 -6.94
C LYS A 71 20.06 -8.76 -7.56
N ALA A 72 19.31 -8.00 -6.76
CA ALA A 72 18.17 -7.22 -7.25
C ALA A 72 18.62 -6.12 -8.22
N ARG A 73 19.72 -5.42 -7.93
CA ARG A 73 20.31 -4.43 -8.83
C ARG A 73 20.77 -5.06 -10.15
N GLN A 74 21.39 -6.21 -10.10
CA GLN A 74 21.78 -6.94 -11.31
C GLN A 74 20.56 -7.34 -12.12
N GLY A 75 19.49 -7.84 -11.47
CA GLY A 75 18.23 -8.16 -12.12
C GLY A 75 17.60 -6.94 -12.82
N LEU A 76 17.62 -5.78 -12.17
CA LEU A 76 17.12 -4.54 -12.75
C LEU A 76 17.96 -4.07 -13.96
N THR A 77 19.26 -4.26 -13.94
CA THR A 77 20.14 -3.94 -15.07
C THR A 77 19.85 -4.83 -16.28
N GLN A 78 19.57 -6.10 -16.03
CA GLN A 78 19.26 -7.07 -17.09
C GLN A 78 17.85 -6.89 -17.66
N SER A 79 16.89 -6.53 -16.80
CA SER A 79 15.49 -6.36 -17.17
C SER A 79 14.82 -5.25 -16.33
N LYS A 80 14.56 -4.11 -16.97
CA LYS A 80 13.94 -2.93 -16.36
C LYS A 80 12.43 -3.07 -16.25
N THR A 81 11.97 -4.11 -15.55
CA THR A 81 10.56 -4.32 -15.27
C THR A 81 10.14 -3.59 -14.00
N ASP A 82 8.84 -3.29 -13.87
CA ASP A 82 8.30 -2.65 -12.67
C ASP A 82 8.52 -3.52 -11.42
N VAL A 83 8.40 -4.83 -11.56
CA VAL A 83 8.69 -5.77 -10.47
C VAL A 83 10.14 -5.64 -9.96
N ASN A 84 11.11 -5.56 -10.88
CA ASN A 84 12.52 -5.41 -10.50
C ASN A 84 12.80 -4.03 -9.87
N ARG A 85 12.12 -2.97 -10.33
CA ARG A 85 12.19 -1.64 -9.71
C ARG A 85 11.66 -1.68 -8.28
N VAL A 86 10.50 -2.30 -8.08
CA VAL A 86 9.90 -2.43 -6.73
C VAL A 86 10.77 -3.28 -5.81
N ARG A 87 11.39 -4.36 -6.29
CA ARG A 87 12.34 -5.16 -5.49
C ARG A 87 13.52 -4.33 -4.98
N VAL A 88 14.13 -3.52 -5.84
CA VAL A 88 15.22 -2.62 -5.43
C VAL A 88 14.71 -1.57 -4.44
N ALA A 89 13.54 -0.98 -4.67
CA ALA A 89 12.93 0.00 -3.78
C ALA A 89 12.64 -0.58 -2.39
N LEU A 90 12.13 -1.81 -2.31
CA LEU A 90 11.91 -2.52 -1.05
C LEU A 90 13.20 -2.73 -0.28
N LEU A 91 14.28 -3.12 -0.95
CA LEU A 91 15.60 -3.27 -0.31
C LEU A 91 16.14 -1.95 0.20
N LEU A 92 16.07 -0.87 -0.59
CA LEU A 92 16.48 0.47 -0.16
C LEU A 92 15.69 0.99 1.04
N SER A 93 14.47 0.49 1.26
CA SER A 93 13.66 0.83 2.43
C SER A 93 13.98 0.02 3.69
N MET A 94 14.83 -1.04 3.59
CA MET A 94 15.18 -1.87 4.75
C MET A 94 16.01 -1.09 5.75
N PRO A 95 15.56 -0.97 7.01
CA PRO A 95 16.32 -0.28 8.04
C PRO A 95 17.59 -1.05 8.43
N ASN A 96 18.59 -0.33 8.99
CA ASN A 96 19.82 -0.93 9.50
C ASN A 96 20.68 -1.64 8.45
N THR A 97 20.58 -1.23 7.20
CA THR A 97 21.45 -1.68 6.11
C THR A 97 22.36 -0.55 5.63
N PRO A 98 23.57 -0.84 5.15
CA PRO A 98 24.51 0.19 4.66
C PRO A 98 24.01 0.88 3.37
N PHE A 99 23.07 0.30 2.67
CA PHE A 99 22.46 0.84 1.44
C PHE A 99 21.09 1.47 1.66
N HIS A 100 20.64 1.63 2.91
CA HIS A 100 19.35 2.25 3.21
C HIS A 100 19.22 3.65 2.61
N ASP A 101 18.32 3.83 1.67
CA ASP A 101 18.02 5.11 1.02
C ASP A 101 16.54 5.13 0.56
N THR A 102 15.68 5.62 1.43
CA THR A 102 14.24 5.68 1.15
C THR A 102 13.92 6.64 0.00
N ALA A 103 14.68 7.72 -0.15
CA ALA A 103 14.45 8.70 -1.22
C ALA A 103 14.77 8.09 -2.60
N ALA A 104 15.88 7.35 -2.71
CA ALA A 104 16.21 6.61 -3.92
C ALA A 104 15.16 5.51 -4.20
N GLY A 105 14.67 4.81 -3.14
CA GLY A 105 13.61 3.83 -3.27
C GLY A 105 12.34 4.39 -3.90
N VAL A 106 11.89 5.56 -3.44
CA VAL A 106 10.74 6.27 -4.03
C VAL A 106 11.02 6.67 -5.49
N GLY A 107 12.24 7.08 -5.82
CA GLY A 107 12.64 7.39 -7.19
C GLY A 107 12.43 6.21 -8.14
N PHE A 108 12.82 5.00 -7.74
CA PHE A 108 12.64 3.79 -8.57
C PHE A 108 11.18 3.41 -8.85
N VAL A 109 10.26 3.78 -7.96
CA VAL A 109 8.83 3.50 -8.13
C VAL A 109 8.15 4.53 -9.04
N ASN A 110 8.72 5.75 -9.13
CA ASN A 110 8.15 6.86 -9.90
C ASN A 110 8.66 6.94 -11.35
N GLU A 111 9.61 6.13 -11.75
CA GLU A 111 10.11 6.02 -13.14
C GLU A 111 9.18 5.17 -14.02
#